data_0b1942f7cabd42957ca3bc481869e935
#
_entry.id   0b1942f7cabd42957ca3bc481869e935
#
_cell.length_a   1.000
_cell.length_b   1.000
_cell.length_c   1.000
_cell.angle_alpha   90.00
_cell.angle_beta   90.00
_cell.angle_gamma   90.00
#
_symmetry.space_group_name_H-M   'P 1'
#
loop_
_entity.id
_entity.type
_entity.pdbx_description
1 polymer ?
#
loop_
_entity_poly.entity_id
_entity_poly.type
_entity_poly.pdbx_seq_one_letter_code
_entity_poly.pdbx_strand_id
1 'polypeptide(L)'
;LKAEGIPIEEGAFSKSVSRPEREIVCMLRILDNPRQDIPLAGYMLSHFGGFNENELAEIAALTGECFYDKVKAYSALNNELADKIKNMLAVLDSYRIKASFKSVAELMNGIVSDFCYDAYLMKSGESDVYGLKSFIAAVAGQTPKSLGRFLEDYCEGSQIAAPSGGGDRVHISTFHGYKGLEIPVAFVADCACNF
;
A
#
# COMPACT_ATOMS: atom_id res chain seq x y z
N LEU A 1 21.63 15.71 7.00
CA LEU A 1 20.58 16.58 7.52
C LEU A 1 19.76 15.84 8.59
N LYS A 2 19.15 14.67 8.29
CA LYS A 2 18.41 13.87 9.32
C LYS A 2 19.28 13.49 10.50
N ALA A 3 20.53 13.08 10.27
CA ALA A 3 21.48 12.72 11.33
C ALA A 3 21.84 13.91 12.24
N GLU A 4 21.70 15.13 11.74
CA GLU A 4 21.96 16.39 12.48
C GLU A 4 20.67 16.99 13.07
N GLY A 5 19.58 16.26 13.08
CA GLY A 5 18.30 16.71 13.64
C GLY A 5 17.60 17.82 12.86
N ILE A 6 18.01 18.09 11.62
CA ILE A 6 17.38 19.10 10.77
C ILE A 6 16.09 18.51 10.19
N PRO A 7 14.92 19.10 10.43
CA PRO A 7 13.67 18.62 9.88
C PRO A 7 13.65 18.78 8.36
N ILE A 8 13.41 17.67 7.67
CA ILE A 8 13.40 17.59 6.21
C ILE A 8 12.00 17.27 5.74
N GLU A 9 11.54 17.98 4.73
CA GLU A 9 10.40 17.62 3.91
C GLU A 9 10.94 17.10 2.56
N GLU A 10 10.77 15.81 2.31
CA GLU A 10 11.10 15.25 1.01
C GLU A 10 10.06 15.73 0.00
N GLY A 11 10.43 16.66 -0.88
CA GLY A 11 9.61 17.07 -2.00
C GLY A 11 9.33 15.89 -2.92
N ALA A 12 8.38 16.04 -3.82
CA ALA A 12 7.93 15.03 -4.76
C ALA A 12 9.06 14.57 -5.72
N PHE A 13 10.09 13.92 -5.20
CA PHE A 13 10.70 12.85 -5.93
C PHE A 13 9.58 11.89 -6.26
N SER A 14 9.45 11.45 -7.50
CA SER A 14 8.44 10.48 -7.92
C SER A 14 8.31 9.46 -6.77
N LYS A 15 7.27 9.56 -5.96
CA LYS A 15 7.09 8.68 -4.82
C LYS A 15 6.96 7.30 -5.40
N SER A 16 8.05 6.56 -5.41
CA SER A 16 7.94 5.13 -5.62
C SER A 16 7.04 4.63 -4.50
N VAL A 17 5.86 4.14 -4.88
CA VAL A 17 4.90 3.59 -3.93
C VAL A 17 5.65 2.59 -3.05
N SER A 18 5.68 2.82 -1.74
CA SER A 18 6.42 1.97 -0.81
C SER A 18 5.85 0.55 -0.84
N ARG A 19 6.69 -0.43 -0.47
CA ARG A 19 6.24 -1.83 -0.39
C ARG A 19 5.01 -1.98 0.54
N PRO A 20 5.01 -1.44 1.78
CA PRO A 20 3.85 -1.53 2.67
C PRO A 20 2.58 -0.91 2.09
N GLU A 21 2.70 0.22 1.41
CA GLU A 21 1.59 0.88 0.73
C GLU A 21 1.00 -0.01 -0.37
N ARG A 22 1.86 -0.61 -1.21
CA ARG A 22 1.41 -1.54 -2.27
C ARG A 22 0.70 -2.76 -1.71
N GLU A 23 1.23 -3.38 -0.66
CA GLU A 23 0.64 -4.57 -0.06
C GLU A 23 -0.76 -4.27 0.52
N ILE A 24 -0.94 -3.15 1.23
CA ILE A 24 -2.24 -2.72 1.74
C ILE A 24 -3.19 -2.38 0.59
N VAL A 25 -2.74 -1.63 -0.42
CA VAL A 25 -3.58 -1.27 -1.57
C VAL A 25 -4.00 -2.51 -2.34
N CYS A 26 -3.15 -3.54 -2.49
CA CYS A 26 -3.56 -4.81 -3.07
C CYS A 26 -4.71 -5.44 -2.29
N MET A 27 -4.63 -5.48 -0.96
CA MET A 27 -5.73 -5.98 -0.13
C MET A 27 -7.01 -5.16 -0.32
N LEU A 28 -6.92 -3.83 -0.27
CA LEU A 28 -8.09 -2.96 -0.48
C LEU A 28 -8.73 -3.17 -1.84
N ARG A 29 -7.95 -3.35 -2.91
CA ARG A 29 -8.46 -3.61 -4.26
C ARG A 29 -9.22 -4.93 -4.36
N ILE A 30 -8.75 -5.99 -3.71
CA ILE A 30 -9.46 -7.27 -3.73
C ILE A 30 -10.67 -7.31 -2.80
N LEU A 31 -10.73 -6.42 -1.79
CA LEU A 31 -11.95 -6.22 -1.02
C LEU A 31 -13.05 -5.57 -1.85
N ASP A 32 -12.69 -4.62 -2.70
CA ASP A 32 -13.61 -3.94 -3.63
C ASP A 32 -13.98 -4.87 -4.80
N ASN A 33 -12.98 -5.42 -5.50
CA ASN A 33 -13.19 -6.34 -6.61
C ASN A 33 -12.14 -7.47 -6.60
N PRO A 34 -12.51 -8.71 -6.21
CA PRO A 34 -11.58 -9.84 -6.12
C PRO A 34 -11.13 -10.39 -7.48
N ARG A 35 -11.77 -10.00 -8.59
CA ARG A 35 -11.43 -10.49 -9.95
C ARG A 35 -10.27 -9.74 -10.60
N GLN A 36 -9.48 -9.00 -9.83
CA GLN A 36 -8.27 -8.34 -10.27
C GLN A 36 -7.06 -9.25 -10.03
N ASP A 37 -6.57 -9.91 -11.07
CA ASP A 37 -5.54 -10.95 -10.96
C ASP A 37 -4.23 -10.45 -10.32
N ILE A 38 -3.72 -9.28 -10.74
CA ILE A 38 -2.47 -8.72 -10.20
C ILE A 38 -2.60 -8.34 -8.71
N PRO A 39 -3.62 -7.58 -8.27
CA PRO A 39 -3.84 -7.32 -6.85
C PRO A 39 -4.04 -8.59 -6.01
N LEU A 40 -4.75 -9.59 -6.54
CA LEU A 40 -4.99 -10.85 -5.84
C LEU A 40 -3.69 -11.63 -5.65
N ALA A 41 -2.89 -11.79 -6.71
CA ALA A 41 -1.58 -12.42 -6.60
C ALA A 41 -0.65 -11.66 -5.64
N GLY A 42 -0.62 -10.32 -5.73
CA GLY A 42 0.15 -9.47 -4.83
C GLY A 42 -0.26 -9.60 -3.36
N TYR A 43 -1.56 -9.68 -3.08
CA TYR A 43 -2.08 -9.95 -1.74
C TYR A 43 -1.67 -11.34 -1.25
N MET A 44 -1.84 -12.38 -2.06
CA MET A 44 -1.51 -13.76 -1.67
C MET A 44 -0.03 -13.92 -1.34
N LEU A 45 0.87 -13.28 -2.11
CA LEU A 45 2.32 -13.29 -1.88
C LEU A 45 2.77 -12.36 -0.73
N SER A 46 1.92 -11.45 -0.28
CA SER A 46 2.25 -10.53 0.81
C SER A 46 2.22 -11.22 2.17
N HIS A 47 2.66 -10.46 3.20
CA HIS A 47 2.51 -10.88 4.60
C HIS A 47 1.06 -11.25 4.97
N PHE A 48 0.06 -10.58 4.37
CA PHE A 48 -1.35 -10.79 4.65
C PHE A 48 -1.87 -12.13 4.14
N GLY A 49 -1.45 -12.56 2.95
CA GLY A 49 -1.86 -13.84 2.36
C GLY A 49 -0.98 -15.00 2.82
N GLY A 50 0.33 -14.78 2.90
CA GLY A 50 1.31 -15.76 3.35
C GLY A 50 1.48 -16.97 2.42
N PHE A 51 1.14 -16.82 1.13
CA PHE A 51 1.37 -17.84 0.10
C PHE A 51 2.76 -17.67 -0.51
N ASN A 52 3.27 -18.74 -1.11
CA ASN A 52 4.50 -18.74 -1.87
C ASN A 52 4.22 -18.89 -3.39
N GLU A 53 5.26 -18.67 -4.19
CA GLU A 53 5.15 -18.71 -5.65
C GLU A 53 4.72 -20.08 -6.18
N ASN A 54 5.16 -21.19 -5.55
CA ASN A 54 4.80 -22.55 -5.96
C ASN A 54 3.32 -22.82 -5.71
N GLU A 55 2.77 -22.38 -4.56
CA GLU A 55 1.35 -22.48 -4.25
C GLU A 55 0.50 -21.68 -5.26
N LEU A 56 0.94 -20.49 -5.66
CA LEU A 56 0.25 -19.72 -6.69
C LEU A 56 0.33 -20.41 -8.07
N ALA A 57 1.47 -20.99 -8.44
CA ALA A 57 1.63 -21.72 -9.69
C ALA A 57 0.71 -22.95 -9.74
N GLU A 58 0.58 -23.67 -8.63
CA GLU A 58 -0.34 -24.81 -8.51
C GLU A 58 -1.80 -24.39 -8.72
N ILE A 59 -2.24 -23.30 -8.08
CA ILE A 59 -3.57 -22.74 -8.27
C ILE A 59 -3.77 -22.26 -9.71
N ALA A 60 -2.77 -21.61 -10.30
CA ALA A 60 -2.83 -21.08 -11.66
C ALA A 60 -2.96 -22.16 -12.74
N ALA A 61 -2.52 -23.39 -12.45
CA ALA A 61 -2.65 -24.52 -13.35
C ALA A 61 -4.11 -24.97 -13.57
N LEU A 62 -5.04 -24.58 -12.70
CA LEU A 62 -6.46 -24.85 -12.88
C LEU A 62 -7.07 -24.02 -14.02
N THR A 63 -8.16 -24.54 -14.60
CA THR A 63 -8.93 -23.81 -15.60
C THR A 63 -9.85 -22.77 -14.93
N GLY A 64 -9.97 -21.58 -15.52
CA GLY A 64 -10.81 -20.49 -15.00
C GLY A 64 -10.65 -19.24 -15.86
N GLU A 65 -11.67 -18.38 -15.91
CA GLU A 65 -11.64 -17.13 -16.67
C GLU A 65 -10.66 -16.11 -16.07
N CYS A 66 -10.61 -16.04 -14.73
CA CYS A 66 -9.68 -15.19 -13.99
C CYS A 66 -9.03 -15.99 -12.85
N PHE A 67 -7.98 -15.42 -12.25
CA PHE A 67 -7.26 -16.09 -11.17
C PHE A 67 -8.14 -16.35 -9.93
N TYR A 68 -9.09 -15.46 -9.65
CA TYR A 68 -10.03 -15.64 -8.55
C TYR A 68 -10.94 -16.88 -8.72
N ASP A 69 -11.37 -17.17 -9.95
CA ASP A 69 -12.19 -18.36 -10.24
C ASP A 69 -11.36 -19.64 -10.00
N LYS A 70 -10.06 -19.62 -10.34
CA LYS A 70 -9.13 -20.73 -10.05
C LYS A 70 -8.90 -20.92 -8.54
N VAL A 71 -8.75 -19.81 -7.79
CA VAL A 71 -8.65 -19.82 -6.32
C VAL A 71 -9.89 -20.45 -5.70
N LYS A 72 -11.09 -20.08 -6.17
CA LYS A 72 -12.35 -20.70 -5.71
C LYS A 72 -12.45 -22.18 -6.09
N ALA A 73 -12.10 -22.54 -7.30
CA ALA A 73 -12.10 -23.95 -7.73
C ALA A 73 -11.13 -24.77 -6.87
N TYR A 74 -9.93 -24.24 -6.60
CA TYR A 74 -8.95 -24.91 -5.76
C TYR A 74 -9.44 -25.08 -4.31
N SER A 75 -10.14 -24.10 -3.76
CA SER A 75 -10.69 -24.18 -2.41
C SER A 75 -11.70 -25.32 -2.20
N ALA A 76 -12.27 -25.86 -3.29
CA ALA A 76 -13.17 -27.01 -3.21
C ALA A 76 -12.42 -28.36 -3.10
N LEU A 77 -11.10 -28.37 -3.26
CA LEU A 77 -10.28 -29.57 -3.07
C LEU A 77 -10.14 -29.92 -1.58
N ASN A 78 -9.61 -31.13 -1.32
CA ASN A 78 -9.42 -31.60 0.05
C ASN A 78 -7.92 -31.79 0.34
N ASN A 79 -7.22 -30.67 0.53
CA ASN A 79 -5.80 -30.65 0.88
C ASN A 79 -5.47 -29.40 1.72
N GLU A 80 -4.28 -29.34 2.30
CA GLU A 80 -3.81 -28.25 3.16
C GLU A 80 -3.86 -26.88 2.47
N LEU A 81 -3.51 -26.81 1.19
CA LEU A 81 -3.54 -25.57 0.43
C LEU A 81 -4.99 -25.06 0.22
N ALA A 82 -5.93 -25.99 -0.03
CA ALA A 82 -7.35 -25.64 -0.12
C ALA A 82 -7.89 -25.09 1.22
N ASP A 83 -7.46 -25.64 2.34
CA ASP A 83 -7.88 -25.14 3.66
C ASP A 83 -7.26 -23.76 3.96
N LYS A 84 -6.02 -23.55 3.57
CA LYS A 84 -5.37 -22.22 3.62
C LYS A 84 -6.14 -21.18 2.79
N ILE A 85 -6.58 -21.56 1.59
CA ILE A 85 -7.41 -20.70 0.72
C ILE A 85 -8.78 -20.41 1.36
N LYS A 86 -9.46 -21.42 1.93
CA LYS A 86 -10.73 -21.21 2.62
C LYS A 86 -10.60 -20.21 3.77
N ASN A 87 -9.56 -20.34 4.58
CA ASN A 87 -9.27 -19.40 5.66
C ASN A 87 -9.04 -17.98 5.14
N MET A 88 -8.23 -17.83 4.07
CA MET A 88 -8.00 -16.55 3.41
C MET A 88 -9.32 -15.92 2.93
N LEU A 89 -10.16 -16.69 2.24
CA LEU A 89 -11.45 -16.19 1.71
C LEU A 89 -12.39 -15.76 2.86
N ALA A 90 -12.45 -16.51 3.96
CA ALA A 90 -13.24 -16.15 5.13
C ALA A 90 -12.76 -14.83 5.78
N VAL A 91 -11.44 -14.63 5.86
CA VAL A 91 -10.86 -13.35 6.32
C VAL A 91 -11.25 -12.21 5.39
N LEU A 92 -11.11 -12.37 4.08
CA LEU A 92 -11.50 -11.35 3.10
C LEU A 92 -13.00 -11.02 3.18
N ASP A 93 -13.86 -12.00 3.35
CA ASP A 93 -15.32 -11.77 3.50
C ASP A 93 -15.62 -10.98 4.77
N SER A 94 -14.93 -11.27 5.89
CA SER A 94 -15.06 -10.49 7.12
C SER A 94 -14.67 -9.02 6.92
N TYR A 95 -13.59 -8.76 6.15
CA TYR A 95 -13.15 -7.41 5.84
C TYR A 95 -14.06 -6.69 4.86
N ARG A 96 -14.69 -7.38 3.90
CA ARG A 96 -15.74 -6.80 3.04
C ARG A 96 -16.92 -6.28 3.85
N ILE A 97 -17.34 -7.04 4.86
CA ILE A 97 -18.38 -6.59 5.79
C ILE A 97 -17.91 -5.34 6.55
N LYS A 98 -16.67 -5.34 7.09
CA LYS A 98 -16.11 -4.18 7.79
C LYS A 98 -16.02 -2.95 6.85
N ALA A 99 -15.66 -3.14 5.58
CA ALA A 99 -15.54 -2.07 4.58
C ALA A 99 -16.85 -1.36 4.26
N SER A 100 -18.01 -1.99 4.50
CA SER A 100 -19.32 -1.37 4.24
C SER A 100 -19.73 -0.30 5.27
N PHE A 101 -19.07 -0.25 6.44
CA PHE A 101 -19.41 0.69 7.51
C PHE A 101 -18.22 1.43 8.15
N LYS A 102 -16.99 1.05 7.82
CA LYS A 102 -15.78 1.72 8.29
C LYS A 102 -15.21 2.65 7.22
N SER A 103 -14.57 3.73 7.64
CA SER A 103 -13.75 4.54 6.75
C SER A 103 -12.53 3.76 6.25
N VAL A 104 -11.96 4.18 5.12
CA VAL A 104 -10.77 3.53 4.55
C VAL A 104 -9.60 3.54 5.54
N ALA A 105 -9.38 4.64 6.26
CA ALA A 105 -8.32 4.74 7.27
C ALA A 105 -8.55 3.79 8.45
N GLU A 106 -9.79 3.66 8.95
CA GLU A 106 -10.14 2.69 10.01
C GLU A 106 -9.97 1.26 9.52
N LEU A 107 -10.30 0.97 8.26
CA LEU A 107 -10.11 -0.33 7.65
C LEU A 107 -8.61 -0.68 7.57
N MET A 108 -7.77 0.26 7.11
CA MET A 108 -6.31 0.11 7.06
C MET A 108 -5.72 -0.13 8.45
N ASN A 109 -6.10 0.66 9.46
CA ASN A 109 -5.64 0.49 10.83
C ASN A 109 -6.06 -0.90 11.39
N GLY A 110 -7.27 -1.35 11.08
CA GLY A 110 -7.73 -2.69 11.44
C GLY A 110 -6.87 -3.80 10.80
N ILE A 111 -6.54 -3.67 9.51
CA ILE A 111 -5.66 -4.60 8.80
C ILE A 111 -4.28 -4.64 9.45
N VAL A 112 -3.67 -3.48 9.70
CA VAL A 112 -2.33 -3.40 10.32
C VAL A 112 -2.32 -4.07 11.70
N SER A 113 -3.35 -3.83 12.50
CA SER A 113 -3.47 -4.41 13.84
C SER A 113 -3.73 -5.92 13.82
N ASP A 114 -4.73 -6.37 13.05
CA ASP A 114 -5.17 -7.77 13.04
C ASP A 114 -4.10 -8.72 12.47
N PHE A 115 -3.25 -8.22 11.54
CA PHE A 115 -2.13 -8.98 10.98
C PHE A 115 -0.77 -8.70 11.64
N CYS A 116 -0.73 -7.90 12.71
CA CYS A 116 0.53 -7.47 13.38
C CYS A 116 1.55 -6.94 12.36
N TYR A 117 1.07 -6.20 11.36
CA TYR A 117 1.88 -5.81 10.19
C TYR A 117 3.00 -4.82 10.54
N ASP A 118 2.78 -3.95 11.50
CA ASP A 118 3.80 -3.05 12.05
C ASP A 118 4.97 -3.82 12.69
N ALA A 119 4.69 -4.86 13.45
CA ALA A 119 5.72 -5.73 14.01
C ALA A 119 6.50 -6.51 12.93
N TYR A 120 5.83 -6.90 11.85
CA TYR A 120 6.49 -7.50 10.69
C TYR A 120 7.42 -6.50 9.98
N LEU A 121 6.96 -5.27 9.75
CA LEU A 121 7.75 -4.22 9.10
C LEU A 121 8.97 -3.78 9.92
N MET A 122 8.89 -3.82 11.25
CA MET A 122 10.05 -3.50 12.11
C MET A 122 11.25 -4.40 11.82
N LYS A 123 11.04 -5.63 11.33
CA LYS A 123 12.11 -6.52 10.90
C LYS A 123 12.77 -6.10 9.58
N SER A 124 12.03 -5.35 8.74
CA SER A 124 12.50 -4.86 7.44
C SER A 124 13.16 -3.48 7.51
N GLY A 125 12.87 -2.70 8.56
CA GLY A 125 13.44 -1.39 8.83
C GLY A 125 12.42 -0.34 9.29
N GLU A 126 12.87 0.61 10.10
CA GLU A 126 12.02 1.70 10.63
C GLU A 126 11.38 2.59 9.53
N SER A 127 12.04 2.71 8.39
CA SER A 127 11.57 3.50 7.24
C SER A 127 10.21 3.02 6.73
N ASP A 128 10.00 1.71 6.67
CA ASP A 128 8.76 1.11 6.17
C ASP A 128 7.59 1.35 7.12
N VAL A 129 7.83 1.28 8.42
CA VAL A 129 6.82 1.58 9.46
C VAL A 129 6.40 3.04 9.40
N TYR A 130 7.38 3.95 9.28
CA TYR A 130 7.09 5.37 9.17
C TYR A 130 6.29 5.70 7.89
N GLY A 131 6.71 5.14 6.75
CA GLY A 131 6.02 5.30 5.46
C GLY A 131 4.55 4.85 5.53
N LEU A 132 4.30 3.69 6.14
CA LEU A 132 2.96 3.17 6.35
C LEU A 132 2.10 4.09 7.21
N LYS A 133 2.61 4.52 8.37
CA LYS A 133 1.89 5.43 9.27
C LYS A 133 1.57 6.76 8.61
N SER A 134 2.53 7.31 7.87
CA SER A 134 2.34 8.55 7.09
C SER A 134 1.26 8.38 6.02
N PHE A 135 1.23 7.25 5.33
CA PHE A 135 0.22 6.95 4.33
C PHE A 135 -1.19 6.87 4.95
N ILE A 136 -1.34 6.11 6.05
CA ILE A 136 -2.63 5.99 6.74
C ILE A 136 -3.09 7.34 7.29
N ALA A 137 -2.18 8.15 7.86
CA ALA A 137 -2.49 9.49 8.35
C ALA A 137 -2.95 10.42 7.22
N ALA A 138 -2.31 10.33 6.04
CA ALA A 138 -2.70 11.10 4.87
C ALA A 138 -4.11 10.71 4.36
N VAL A 139 -4.44 9.42 4.37
CA VAL A 139 -5.79 8.94 4.04
C VAL A 139 -6.82 9.41 5.08
N ALA A 140 -6.49 9.37 6.37
CA ALA A 140 -7.36 9.82 7.44
C ALA A 140 -7.65 11.33 7.39
N GLY A 141 -6.72 12.13 6.88
CA GLY A 141 -6.87 13.58 6.69
C GLY A 141 -7.76 13.98 5.50
N GLN A 142 -8.14 13.04 4.66
CA GLN A 142 -9.02 13.30 3.52
C GLN A 142 -10.50 13.25 3.92
N THR A 143 -11.36 13.88 3.09
CA THR A 143 -12.80 13.70 3.20
C THR A 143 -13.15 12.22 3.11
N PRO A 144 -13.98 11.67 4.04
CA PRO A 144 -14.37 10.28 4.00
C PRO A 144 -14.99 9.91 2.65
N LYS A 145 -14.48 8.85 2.04
CA LYS A 145 -14.93 8.32 0.75
C LYS A 145 -15.27 6.84 0.91
N SER A 146 -16.11 6.33 0.04
CA SER A 146 -16.27 4.87 -0.10
C SER A 146 -14.96 4.23 -0.57
N LEU A 147 -14.77 2.95 -0.29
CA LEU A 147 -13.57 2.21 -0.71
C LEU A 147 -13.34 2.31 -2.23
N GLY A 148 -14.38 2.10 -3.04
CA GLY A 148 -14.27 2.20 -4.50
C GLY A 148 -13.81 3.58 -4.95
N ARG A 149 -14.42 4.66 -4.41
CA ARG A 149 -14.02 6.04 -4.77
C ARG A 149 -12.60 6.37 -4.35
N PHE A 150 -12.17 5.89 -3.19
CA PHE A 150 -10.78 6.03 -2.76
C PHE A 150 -9.81 5.36 -3.75
N LEU A 151 -10.13 4.14 -4.20
CA LEU A 151 -9.29 3.39 -5.12
C LEU A 151 -9.24 4.01 -6.53
N GLU A 152 -10.35 4.59 -7.01
CA GLU A 152 -10.38 5.36 -8.25
C GLU A 152 -9.43 6.55 -8.18
N ASP A 153 -9.57 7.39 -7.16
CA ASP A 153 -8.72 8.57 -6.95
C ASP A 153 -7.24 8.18 -6.79
N TYR A 154 -6.96 7.06 -6.11
CA TYR A 154 -5.60 6.53 -5.96
C TYR A 154 -5.00 6.10 -7.30
N CYS A 155 -5.78 5.47 -8.19
CA CYS A 155 -5.34 5.04 -9.52
C CYS A 155 -5.11 6.21 -10.48
N GLU A 156 -5.90 7.27 -10.39
CA GLU A 156 -5.77 8.48 -11.21
C GLU A 156 -4.55 9.33 -10.85
N GLY A 157 -3.71 8.87 -9.92
CA GLY A 157 -2.50 9.57 -9.50
C GLY A 157 -2.81 10.79 -8.63
N SER A 158 -4.00 10.87 -8.05
CA SER A 158 -4.29 11.82 -6.98
C SER A 158 -3.29 11.57 -5.87
N GLN A 159 -2.26 12.40 -5.81
CA GLN A 159 -1.24 12.29 -4.79
C GLN A 159 -1.94 12.39 -3.43
N ILE A 160 -1.96 11.30 -2.70
CA ILE A 160 -2.29 11.34 -1.28
C ILE A 160 -1.10 12.05 -0.64
N ALA A 161 -1.15 13.38 -0.66
CA ALA A 161 -0.15 14.20 -0.04
C ALA A 161 -0.14 13.83 1.44
N ALA A 162 1.00 13.37 1.94
CA ALA A 162 1.22 13.37 3.38
C ALA A 162 0.87 14.77 3.88
N PRO A 163 0.17 14.90 5.02
CA PRO A 163 -0.12 16.21 5.55
C PRO A 163 1.18 17.00 5.61
N SER A 164 1.27 18.08 4.83
CA SER A 164 2.38 19.00 4.89
C SER A 164 2.36 19.57 6.31
N GLY A 165 3.19 19.00 7.16
CA GLY A 165 3.38 19.50 8.51
C GLY A 165 3.91 20.91 8.38
N GLY A 166 3.04 21.92 8.58
CA GLY A 166 3.45 23.30 8.65
C GLY A 166 4.52 23.45 9.72
N GLY A 167 5.74 23.77 9.32
CA GLY A 167 6.89 23.96 10.19
C GLY A 167 8.10 24.36 9.35
N ASP A 168 9.08 24.96 10.02
CA ASP A 168 10.35 25.35 9.42
C ASP A 168 11.13 24.07 9.04
N ARG A 169 11.09 23.68 7.75
CA ARG A 169 11.67 22.43 7.22
C ARG A 169 12.48 22.69 5.96
N VAL A 170 13.56 21.95 5.80
CA VAL A 170 14.32 21.94 4.56
C VAL A 170 13.61 21.05 3.54
N HIS A 171 13.18 21.65 2.45
CA HIS A 171 12.54 20.93 1.35
C HIS A 171 13.60 20.47 0.34
N ILE A 172 13.66 19.16 0.07
CA ILE A 172 14.59 18.59 -0.90
C ILE A 172 13.81 18.19 -2.15
N SER A 173 14.22 18.70 -3.32
CA SER A 173 13.56 18.40 -4.58
C SER A 173 14.53 18.44 -5.76
N THR A 174 14.08 17.97 -6.92
CA THR A 174 14.80 18.13 -8.19
C THR A 174 14.53 19.51 -8.80
N PHE A 175 15.40 19.97 -9.70
CA PHE A 175 15.17 21.21 -10.47
C PHE A 175 13.80 21.24 -11.16
N HIS A 176 13.39 20.11 -11.74
CA HIS A 176 12.10 20.02 -12.42
C HIS A 176 10.91 20.10 -11.43
N GLY A 177 11.09 19.60 -10.22
CA GLY A 177 10.05 19.66 -9.17
C GLY A 177 9.83 21.08 -8.64
N TYR A 178 10.80 21.98 -8.82
CA TYR A 178 10.70 23.39 -8.41
C TYR A 178 10.35 24.34 -9.54
N LYS A 179 10.21 23.85 -10.77
CA LYS A 179 9.89 24.72 -11.92
C LYS A 179 8.58 25.48 -11.69
N GLY A 180 8.68 26.81 -11.65
CA GLY A 180 7.54 27.70 -11.43
C GLY A 180 7.18 28.00 -9.97
N LEU A 181 8.00 27.53 -9.01
CA LEU A 181 7.84 27.86 -7.60
C LEU A 181 8.88 28.91 -7.18
N GLU A 182 8.47 29.85 -6.34
CA GLU A 182 9.34 30.85 -5.71
C GLU A 182 9.73 30.38 -4.31
N ILE A 183 11.03 30.42 -4.00
CA ILE A 183 11.55 30.01 -2.67
C ILE A 183 12.53 31.08 -2.17
N PRO A 184 12.50 31.40 -0.88
CA PRO A 184 13.37 32.45 -0.31
C PRO A 184 14.86 32.11 -0.38
N VAL A 185 15.23 30.83 -0.19
CA VAL A 185 16.62 30.35 -0.20
C VAL A 185 16.68 29.01 -0.89
N ALA A 186 17.60 28.84 -1.85
CA ALA A 186 17.87 27.58 -2.54
C ALA A 186 19.34 27.20 -2.40
N PHE A 187 19.60 25.94 -2.03
CA PHE A 187 20.92 25.33 -2.07
C PHE A 187 20.95 24.31 -3.20
N VAL A 188 21.86 24.52 -4.15
CA VAL A 188 22.07 23.57 -5.26
C VAL A 188 23.25 22.68 -4.88
N ALA A 189 23.00 21.41 -4.67
CA ALA A 189 24.01 20.42 -4.35
C ALA A 189 24.52 19.75 -5.63
N ASP A 190 25.77 19.28 -5.59
CA ASP A 190 26.40 18.45 -6.62
C ASP A 190 26.52 19.10 -8.01
N CYS A 191 26.79 20.40 -8.04
CA CYS A 191 26.99 21.16 -9.29
C CYS A 191 28.26 20.77 -10.06
N ALA A 192 29.13 19.92 -9.49
CA ALA A 192 30.42 19.55 -10.08
C ALA A 192 30.37 18.21 -10.84
N CYS A 193 29.25 17.50 -10.85
CA CYS A 193 29.10 16.28 -11.65
C CYS A 193 29.03 16.59 -13.13
N ASN A 194 29.96 16.03 -13.89
CA ASN A 194 29.86 16.01 -15.37
C ASN A 194 28.75 15.00 -15.73
N PHE A 195 27.77 15.46 -16.49
CA PHE A 195 26.70 14.63 -17.06
C PHE A 195 27.24 13.91 -18.32
#